data_3ed53e192f0184968c2b386934e1dd3b
#
_entry.id   3ed53e192f0184968c2b386934e1dd3b
#
_cell.length_a   1.000
_cell.length_b   1.000
_cell.length_c   1.000
_cell.angle_alpha   90.00
_cell.angle_beta   90.00
_cell.angle_gamma   90.00
#
_symmetry.space_group_name_H-M   'P 1'
#
loop_
_entity.id
_entity.type
_entity.pdbx_description
1 polymer ?
#
loop_
_entity_poly.entity_id
_entity_poly.type
_entity_poly.pdbx_seq_one_letter_code
_entity_poly.pdbx_strand_id
1 'polypeptide(L)'
;MSLEIYLVRHGQTQFNETGRIQGWCDSPLTQLGQEQAAQLGKRLAMQRIRFDVAYCSTLQRTIDTARIILQQVGQTTLRLQELDELREFNFGSFEGGLNSTLHEMIAKERGFASREEWLAAYRHGQYNMLAQSVHQLDPEQRAENEAAFLARLHQGFHKIVANSPLGSGRVARALVVSHGMAITGILKSINPSATLYQSVPNASVTQLRYTLRKGLEIVNIGGNLEQGTLPEPTQVAKALKKVRLR
;
A
#
# COMPACT_ATOMS: atom_id res chain seq x y z
N MET A 1 -2.61 -1.21 25.03
CA MET A 1 -1.46 -1.47 24.15
C MET A 1 -1.96 -1.32 22.71
N SER A 2 -1.36 -0.42 21.95
CA SER A 2 -1.73 -0.19 20.54
C SER A 2 -0.50 0.15 19.71
N LEU A 3 -0.56 -0.18 18.42
CA LEU A 3 0.42 0.17 17.40
C LEU A 3 -0.26 1.03 16.34
N GLU A 4 0.27 2.21 16.08
CA GLU A 4 -0.08 3.01 14.92
C GLU A 4 0.87 2.67 13.78
N ILE A 5 0.33 2.26 12.64
CA ILE A 5 1.09 1.91 11.44
C ILE A 5 0.87 3.01 10.40
N TYR A 6 1.95 3.67 10.01
CA TYR A 6 2.01 4.62 8.91
C TYR A 6 2.43 3.85 7.66
N LEU A 7 1.44 3.31 6.95
CA LEU A 7 1.62 2.51 5.74
C LEU A 7 1.71 3.44 4.53
N VAL A 8 2.88 3.51 3.91
CA VAL A 8 3.22 4.46 2.85
C VAL A 8 3.43 3.73 1.54
N ARG A 9 2.84 4.21 0.45
CA ARG A 9 3.24 3.81 -0.89
C ARG A 9 4.56 4.49 -1.26
N HIS A 10 5.47 3.76 -1.90
CA HIS A 10 6.73 4.34 -2.42
C HIS A 10 6.49 5.58 -3.26
N GLY A 11 7.50 6.47 -3.38
CA GLY A 11 7.50 7.63 -4.26
C GLY A 11 7.39 7.24 -5.74
N GLN A 12 7.06 8.19 -6.62
CA GLN A 12 7.00 7.94 -8.06
C GLN A 12 8.31 7.37 -8.59
N THR A 13 8.20 6.35 -9.46
CA THR A 13 9.33 5.71 -10.15
C THR A 13 9.28 5.99 -11.65
N GLN A 14 10.39 5.72 -12.37
CA GLN A 14 10.42 5.81 -13.83
C GLN A 14 9.36 4.90 -14.49
N PHE A 15 9.07 3.73 -13.92
CA PHE A 15 8.03 2.85 -14.44
C PHE A 15 6.63 3.38 -14.18
N ASN A 16 6.40 4.09 -13.07
CA ASN A 16 5.13 4.80 -12.88
C ASN A 16 4.94 5.91 -13.92
N GLU A 17 5.99 6.68 -14.21
CA GLU A 17 5.97 7.77 -15.17
C GLU A 17 5.70 7.26 -16.59
N THR A 18 6.33 6.13 -16.98
CA THR A 18 6.19 5.53 -18.30
C THR A 18 5.05 4.52 -18.43
N GLY A 19 4.21 4.38 -17.39
CA GLY A 19 3.04 3.50 -17.41
C GLY A 19 3.38 2.01 -17.53
N ARG A 20 4.52 1.58 -16.95
CA ARG A 20 4.94 0.18 -16.96
C ARG A 20 4.50 -0.56 -15.71
N ILE A 21 4.28 -1.85 -15.88
CA ILE A 21 3.99 -2.82 -14.81
C ILE A 21 5.22 -2.93 -13.91
N GLN A 22 5.00 -2.78 -12.62
CA GLN A 22 6.09 -2.82 -11.64
C GLN A 22 5.62 -3.57 -10.39
N GLY A 23 5.75 -4.88 -10.44
CA GLY A 23 5.56 -5.76 -9.30
C GLY A 23 6.90 -6.05 -8.61
N TRP A 24 7.53 -7.18 -8.99
CA TRP A 24 8.82 -7.59 -8.45
C TRP A 24 10.02 -7.02 -9.23
N CYS A 25 9.85 -6.60 -10.47
CA CYS A 25 10.86 -5.77 -11.13
C CYS A 25 10.95 -4.40 -10.46
N ASP A 26 12.06 -3.71 -10.63
CA ASP A 26 12.30 -2.44 -9.98
C ASP A 26 12.75 -1.36 -10.98
N SER A 27 12.47 -0.12 -10.66
CA SER A 27 13.01 1.06 -11.30
C SER A 27 13.25 2.17 -10.28
N PRO A 28 14.23 3.05 -10.50
CA PRO A 28 14.57 4.08 -9.54
C PRO A 28 13.44 5.09 -9.35
N LEU A 29 13.43 5.74 -8.18
CA LEU A 29 12.59 6.91 -7.94
C LEU A 29 12.94 8.01 -8.94
N THR A 30 11.92 8.68 -9.47
CA THR A 30 12.12 9.94 -10.21
C THR A 30 12.52 11.05 -9.23
N GLN A 31 12.99 12.19 -9.75
CA GLN A 31 13.20 13.38 -8.91
C GLN A 31 11.91 13.74 -8.17
N LEU A 32 10.76 13.75 -8.85
CA LEU A 32 9.46 13.98 -8.24
C LEU A 32 9.16 12.95 -7.12
N GLY A 33 9.48 11.67 -7.33
CA GLY A 33 9.30 10.63 -6.31
C GLY A 33 10.13 10.86 -5.05
N GLN A 34 11.36 11.32 -5.21
CA GLN A 34 12.23 11.70 -4.08
C GLN A 34 11.67 12.93 -3.34
N GLU A 35 11.22 13.93 -4.08
CA GLU A 35 10.59 15.14 -3.51
C GLU A 35 9.31 14.80 -2.76
N GLN A 36 8.45 13.93 -3.30
CA GLN A 36 7.24 13.43 -2.64
C GLN A 36 7.57 12.77 -1.29
N ALA A 37 8.56 11.88 -1.27
CA ALA A 37 9.01 11.21 -0.05
C ALA A 37 9.58 12.21 0.98
N ALA A 38 10.37 13.18 0.52
CA ALA A 38 10.93 14.22 1.38
C ALA A 38 9.84 15.15 1.96
N GLN A 39 8.86 15.55 1.14
CA GLN A 39 7.73 16.35 1.61
C GLN A 39 6.88 15.62 2.65
N LEU A 40 6.62 14.32 2.44
CA LEU A 40 5.94 13.50 3.44
C LEU A 40 6.75 13.48 4.75
N GLY A 41 8.05 13.19 4.69
CA GLY A 41 8.91 13.18 5.87
C GLY A 41 8.92 14.50 6.62
N LYS A 42 8.98 15.64 5.91
CA LYS A 42 8.87 16.99 6.52
C LYS A 42 7.54 17.19 7.23
N ARG A 43 6.40 16.79 6.62
CA ARG A 43 5.07 16.87 7.25
C ARG A 43 5.00 16.05 8.54
N LEU A 44 5.53 14.82 8.52
CA LEU A 44 5.60 13.97 9.71
C LEU A 44 6.46 14.60 10.81
N ALA A 45 7.60 15.21 10.44
CA ALA A 45 8.47 15.93 11.38
C ALA A 45 7.77 17.14 12.02
N MET A 46 7.05 17.94 11.23
CA MET A 46 6.25 19.08 11.73
C MET A 46 5.18 18.64 12.74
N GLN A 47 4.59 17.47 12.53
CA GLN A 47 3.63 16.86 13.46
C GLN A 47 4.32 16.14 14.64
N ARG A 48 5.64 16.24 14.76
CA ARG A 48 6.44 15.58 15.79
C ARG A 48 6.24 14.06 15.84
N ILE A 49 5.94 13.45 14.67
CA ILE A 49 5.84 11.99 14.55
C ILE A 49 7.24 11.39 14.60
N ARG A 50 7.41 10.42 15.47
CA ARG A 50 8.62 9.60 15.57
C ARG A 50 8.23 8.14 15.59
N PHE A 51 9.04 7.32 14.94
CA PHE A 51 8.80 5.89 14.80
C PHE A 51 9.64 5.10 15.80
N ASP A 52 9.08 4.02 16.30
CA ASP A 52 9.77 3.05 17.16
C ASP A 52 10.43 1.95 16.33
N VAL A 53 9.80 1.61 15.20
CA VAL A 53 10.26 0.61 14.23
C VAL A 53 9.99 1.08 12.81
N ALA A 54 10.82 0.64 11.87
CA ALA A 54 10.65 0.97 10.45
C ALA A 54 10.84 -0.29 9.60
N TYR A 55 9.94 -0.48 8.66
CA TYR A 55 9.91 -1.61 7.73
C TYR A 55 9.70 -1.12 6.29
N CYS A 56 10.24 -1.86 5.34
CA CYS A 56 9.92 -1.68 3.92
C CYS A 56 9.95 -3.03 3.20
N SER A 57 9.46 -3.08 1.96
CA SER A 57 9.74 -4.23 1.12
C SER A 57 11.21 -4.25 0.70
N THR A 58 11.69 -5.37 0.19
CA THR A 58 13.06 -5.54 -0.29
C THR A 58 13.34 -4.92 -1.66
N LEU A 59 12.40 -4.14 -2.22
CA LEU A 59 12.56 -3.46 -3.49
C LEU A 59 13.12 -2.04 -3.28
N GLN A 60 14.10 -1.66 -4.11
CA GLN A 60 14.90 -0.44 -3.92
C GLN A 60 14.04 0.82 -3.79
N ARG A 61 12.96 0.94 -4.60
CA ARG A 61 12.04 2.08 -4.53
C ARG A 61 11.40 2.28 -3.15
N THR A 62 11.14 1.20 -2.40
CA THR A 62 10.60 1.31 -1.02
C THR A 62 11.68 1.60 -0.01
N ILE A 63 12.88 1.04 -0.19
CA ILE A 63 14.05 1.30 0.66
C ILE A 63 14.42 2.79 0.57
N ASP A 64 14.54 3.33 -0.64
CA ASP A 64 14.88 4.74 -0.85
C ASP A 64 13.81 5.67 -0.29
N THR A 65 12.53 5.37 -0.55
CA THR A 65 11.41 6.15 0.03
C THR A 65 11.48 6.17 1.56
N ALA A 66 11.69 5.00 2.19
CA ALA A 66 11.78 4.90 3.65
C ALA A 66 12.96 5.68 4.21
N ARG A 67 14.15 5.57 3.59
CA ARG A 67 15.36 6.30 4.00
C ARG A 67 15.18 7.81 3.91
N ILE A 68 14.59 8.30 2.82
CA ILE A 68 14.29 9.73 2.65
C ILE A 68 13.35 10.21 3.76
N ILE A 69 12.26 9.47 4.06
CA ILE A 69 11.32 9.82 5.13
C ILE A 69 12.05 9.86 6.49
N LEU A 70 12.82 8.81 6.82
CA LEU A 70 13.56 8.71 8.09
C LEU A 70 14.58 9.84 8.24
N GLN A 71 15.23 10.25 7.17
CA GLN A 71 16.14 11.39 7.16
C GLN A 71 15.40 12.70 7.53
N GLN A 72 14.23 12.94 6.93
CA GLN A 72 13.46 14.17 7.18
C GLN A 72 12.88 14.23 8.61
N VAL A 73 12.53 13.09 9.20
CA VAL A 73 12.06 13.04 10.61
C VAL A 73 13.22 12.99 11.61
N GLY A 74 14.48 13.05 11.15
CA GLY A 74 15.68 13.04 12.02
C GLY A 74 15.91 11.71 12.71
N GLN A 75 15.61 10.58 12.06
CA GLN A 75 15.78 9.22 12.60
C GLN A 75 16.66 8.32 11.70
N THR A 76 17.74 8.86 11.18
CA THR A 76 18.67 8.14 10.27
C THR A 76 19.31 6.90 10.89
N THR A 77 19.38 6.82 12.22
CA THR A 77 19.92 5.67 12.96
C THR A 77 18.88 4.59 13.26
N LEU A 78 17.59 4.86 13.02
CA LEU A 78 16.55 3.85 13.20
C LEU A 78 16.75 2.74 12.15
N ARG A 79 16.88 1.50 12.64
CA ARG A 79 17.10 0.34 11.76
C ARG A 79 15.89 0.15 10.84
N LEU A 80 16.12 0.21 9.55
CA LEU A 80 15.14 -0.16 8.53
C LEU A 80 15.20 -1.67 8.32
N GLN A 81 14.08 -2.35 8.50
CA GLN A 81 13.94 -3.80 8.32
C GLN A 81 13.26 -4.07 6.98
N GLU A 82 13.92 -4.85 6.15
CA GLU A 82 13.43 -5.23 4.83
C GLU A 82 12.69 -6.56 4.91
N LEU A 83 11.47 -6.62 4.38
CA LEU A 83 10.61 -7.80 4.40
C LEU A 83 10.13 -8.14 2.99
N ASP A 84 10.43 -9.35 2.50
CA ASP A 84 9.91 -9.87 1.23
C ASP A 84 8.38 -9.93 1.22
N GLU A 85 7.80 -10.15 2.39
CA GLU A 85 6.36 -10.21 2.57
C GLU A 85 5.65 -8.90 2.22
N LEU A 86 6.35 -7.78 2.21
CA LEU A 86 5.80 -6.47 1.85
C LEU A 86 5.95 -6.13 0.37
N ARG A 87 6.52 -7.00 -0.47
CA ARG A 87 6.63 -6.79 -1.92
C ARG A 87 5.27 -6.59 -2.57
N GLU A 88 5.29 -5.94 -3.73
CA GLU A 88 4.12 -5.82 -4.60
C GLU A 88 3.69 -7.19 -5.14
N PHE A 89 2.51 -7.24 -5.73
CA PHE A 89 2.05 -8.40 -6.49
C PHE A 89 3.06 -8.78 -7.57
N ASN A 90 3.37 -10.07 -7.67
CA ASN A 90 4.24 -10.59 -8.72
C ASN A 90 3.45 -10.77 -10.02
N PHE A 91 3.74 -9.98 -11.03
CA PHE A 91 3.07 -10.04 -12.33
C PHE A 91 3.65 -11.10 -13.28
N GLY A 92 4.62 -11.91 -12.85
CA GLY A 92 5.21 -12.96 -13.66
C GLY A 92 5.84 -12.44 -14.96
N SER A 93 5.46 -13.02 -16.09
CA SER A 93 5.99 -12.64 -17.42
C SER A 93 5.57 -11.25 -17.89
N PHE A 94 4.64 -10.59 -17.21
CA PHE A 94 4.18 -9.24 -17.57
C PHE A 94 5.02 -8.13 -16.94
N GLU A 95 5.96 -8.46 -16.05
CA GLU A 95 6.85 -7.49 -15.40
C GLU A 95 7.58 -6.61 -16.41
N GLY A 96 7.55 -5.28 -16.18
CA GLY A 96 8.18 -4.27 -17.06
C GLY A 96 7.42 -3.97 -18.35
N GLY A 97 6.36 -4.72 -18.69
CA GLY A 97 5.48 -4.45 -19.81
C GLY A 97 4.62 -3.19 -19.60
N LEU A 98 3.85 -2.79 -20.61
CA LEU A 98 2.95 -1.64 -20.50
C LEU A 98 1.66 -2.03 -19.78
N ASN A 99 1.22 -1.20 -18.83
CA ASN A 99 -0.07 -1.37 -18.17
C ASN A 99 -1.24 -1.34 -19.17
N SER A 100 -1.18 -0.47 -20.19
CA SER A 100 -2.21 -0.39 -21.23
C SER A 100 -2.39 -1.71 -21.96
N THR A 101 -1.28 -2.32 -22.41
CA THR A 101 -1.29 -3.60 -23.12
C THR A 101 -1.86 -4.74 -22.27
N LEU A 102 -1.45 -4.82 -21.00
CA LEU A 102 -2.00 -5.82 -20.08
C LEU A 102 -3.51 -5.64 -19.89
N HIS A 103 -3.95 -4.39 -19.65
CA HIS A 103 -5.37 -4.12 -19.43
C HIS A 103 -6.21 -4.36 -20.68
N GLU A 104 -5.71 -4.07 -21.88
CA GLU A 104 -6.36 -4.40 -23.15
C GLU A 104 -6.49 -5.91 -23.36
N MET A 105 -5.42 -6.66 -23.06
CA MET A 105 -5.42 -8.13 -23.11
C MET A 105 -6.49 -8.71 -22.17
N ILE A 106 -6.53 -8.24 -20.93
CA ILE A 106 -7.50 -8.70 -19.92
C ILE A 106 -8.93 -8.33 -20.32
N ALA A 107 -9.15 -7.11 -20.84
CA ALA A 107 -10.46 -6.68 -21.31
C ALA A 107 -10.99 -7.63 -22.39
N LYS A 108 -10.16 -7.96 -23.37
CA LYS A 108 -10.49 -8.91 -24.46
C LYS A 108 -10.76 -10.31 -23.93
N GLU A 109 -9.91 -10.83 -23.05
CA GLU A 109 -10.04 -12.17 -22.48
C GLU A 109 -11.34 -12.31 -21.68
N ARG A 110 -11.72 -11.28 -20.92
CA ARG A 110 -12.92 -11.28 -20.10
C ARG A 110 -14.19 -10.84 -20.84
N GLY A 111 -14.11 -10.53 -22.14
CA GLY A 111 -15.26 -10.15 -22.97
C GLY A 111 -15.77 -8.73 -22.72
N PHE A 112 -14.96 -7.83 -22.19
CA PHE A 112 -15.33 -6.40 -22.09
C PHE A 112 -15.16 -5.71 -23.45
N ALA A 113 -16.02 -4.76 -23.74
CA ALA A 113 -16.00 -4.02 -25.02
C ALA A 113 -14.80 -3.06 -25.11
N SER A 114 -14.25 -2.60 -23.98
CA SER A 114 -13.09 -1.71 -23.93
C SER A 114 -12.27 -1.88 -22.65
N ARG A 115 -11.05 -1.34 -22.69
CA ARG A 115 -10.18 -1.21 -21.52
C ARG A 115 -10.83 -0.39 -20.40
N GLU A 116 -11.54 0.67 -20.77
CA GLU A 116 -12.22 1.59 -19.85
C GLU A 116 -13.35 0.88 -19.10
N GLU A 117 -14.14 0.06 -19.81
CA GLU A 117 -15.19 -0.76 -19.21
C GLU A 117 -14.60 -1.79 -18.24
N TRP A 118 -13.54 -2.48 -18.66
CA TRP A 118 -12.78 -3.39 -17.80
C TRP A 118 -12.28 -2.69 -16.52
N LEU A 119 -11.64 -1.53 -16.66
CA LEU A 119 -11.09 -0.79 -15.50
C LEU A 119 -12.19 -0.34 -14.54
N ALA A 120 -13.36 0.07 -15.07
CA ALA A 120 -14.52 0.42 -14.25
C ALA A 120 -15.04 -0.80 -13.47
N ALA A 121 -15.20 -1.94 -14.13
CA ALA A 121 -15.61 -3.19 -13.48
C ALA A 121 -14.61 -3.66 -12.44
N TYR A 122 -13.31 -3.60 -12.74
CA TYR A 122 -12.25 -3.98 -11.80
C TYR A 122 -12.28 -3.13 -10.53
N ARG A 123 -12.38 -1.80 -10.67
CA ARG A 123 -12.40 -0.88 -9.51
C ARG A 123 -13.51 -1.23 -8.51
N HIS A 124 -14.66 -1.64 -8.99
CA HIS A 124 -15.84 -1.96 -8.20
C HIS A 124 -16.02 -3.46 -7.93
N GLY A 125 -15.05 -4.28 -8.34
CA GLY A 125 -15.10 -5.73 -8.20
C GLY A 125 -15.21 -6.22 -6.76
N GLN A 126 -15.80 -7.39 -6.60
CA GLN A 126 -15.92 -8.07 -5.29
C GLN A 126 -14.61 -8.76 -4.88
N TYR A 127 -13.73 -9.06 -5.82
CA TYR A 127 -12.43 -9.70 -5.66
C TYR A 127 -11.41 -9.08 -6.61
N ASN A 128 -10.13 -9.40 -6.43
CA ASN A 128 -9.05 -8.85 -7.25
C ASN A 128 -9.02 -9.51 -8.64
N MET A 129 -9.91 -9.03 -9.53
CA MET A 129 -10.01 -9.52 -10.91
C MET A 129 -8.70 -9.37 -11.68
N LEU A 130 -7.87 -8.36 -11.39
CA LEU A 130 -6.56 -8.16 -12.03
C LEU A 130 -5.61 -9.29 -11.65
N ALA A 131 -5.45 -9.57 -10.36
CA ALA A 131 -4.58 -10.65 -9.90
C ALA A 131 -5.00 -12.01 -10.47
N GLN A 132 -6.32 -12.28 -10.52
CA GLN A 132 -6.83 -13.50 -11.12
C GLN A 132 -6.48 -13.61 -12.61
N SER A 133 -6.74 -12.54 -13.38
CA SER A 133 -6.46 -12.53 -14.82
C SER A 133 -4.98 -12.67 -15.12
N VAL A 134 -4.13 -11.95 -14.41
CA VAL A 134 -2.68 -12.02 -14.58
C VAL A 134 -2.17 -13.43 -14.31
N HIS A 135 -2.61 -14.04 -13.19
CA HIS A 135 -2.23 -15.42 -12.87
C HIS A 135 -2.68 -16.45 -13.93
N GLN A 136 -3.89 -16.29 -14.49
CA GLN A 136 -4.43 -17.17 -15.52
C GLN A 136 -3.74 -16.98 -16.88
N LEU A 137 -3.37 -15.74 -17.23
CA LEU A 137 -2.79 -15.38 -18.51
C LEU A 137 -1.26 -15.50 -18.54
N ASP A 138 -0.59 -15.68 -17.39
CA ASP A 138 0.86 -15.80 -17.35
C ASP A 138 1.32 -17.15 -17.94
N PRO A 139 1.97 -17.14 -19.12
CA PRO A 139 2.37 -18.38 -19.80
C PRO A 139 3.44 -19.17 -19.03
N GLU A 140 4.20 -18.50 -18.16
CA GLU A 140 5.25 -19.13 -17.35
C GLU A 140 4.77 -19.49 -15.94
N GLN A 141 3.52 -19.18 -15.59
CA GLN A 141 2.90 -19.45 -14.29
C GLN A 141 3.72 -18.95 -13.08
N ARG A 142 4.44 -17.84 -13.27
CA ARG A 142 5.24 -17.20 -12.22
C ARG A 142 4.48 -16.13 -11.43
N ALA A 143 3.37 -15.63 -11.99
CA ALA A 143 2.54 -14.64 -11.33
C ALA A 143 1.86 -15.22 -10.08
N GLU A 144 1.82 -14.44 -9.02
CA GLU A 144 1.08 -14.83 -7.81
C GLU A 144 -0.42 -14.96 -8.10
N ASN A 145 -1.11 -15.84 -7.40
CA ASN A 145 -2.56 -15.72 -7.25
C ASN A 145 -2.91 -14.83 -6.05
N GLU A 146 -4.16 -14.36 -5.98
CA GLU A 146 -4.61 -13.45 -4.92
C GLU A 146 -4.42 -14.05 -3.51
N ALA A 147 -4.68 -15.35 -3.34
CA ALA A 147 -4.58 -16.02 -2.05
C ALA A 147 -3.13 -16.06 -1.52
N ALA A 148 -2.16 -16.42 -2.38
CA ALA A 148 -0.74 -16.42 -2.05
C ALA A 148 -0.24 -15.00 -1.73
N PHE A 149 -0.65 -14.01 -2.53
CA PHE A 149 -0.34 -12.61 -2.32
C PHE A 149 -0.83 -12.10 -0.96
N LEU A 150 -2.10 -12.31 -0.64
CA LEU A 150 -2.67 -11.87 0.65
C LEU A 150 -2.07 -12.63 1.84
N ALA A 151 -1.84 -13.94 1.72
CA ALA A 151 -1.21 -14.73 2.78
C ALA A 151 0.19 -14.20 3.11
N ARG A 152 0.99 -13.87 2.09
CA ARG A 152 2.31 -13.27 2.24
C ARG A 152 2.24 -11.90 2.95
N LEU A 153 1.35 -11.03 2.52
CA LEU A 153 1.15 -9.73 3.15
C LEU A 153 0.73 -9.85 4.62
N HIS A 154 -0.20 -10.73 4.94
CA HIS A 154 -0.62 -10.98 6.32
C HIS A 154 0.55 -11.48 7.18
N GLN A 155 1.39 -12.38 6.66
CA GLN A 155 2.61 -12.81 7.36
C GLN A 155 3.54 -11.62 7.66
N GLY A 156 3.74 -10.71 6.70
CA GLY A 156 4.51 -9.48 6.92
C GLY A 156 3.95 -8.61 8.04
N PHE A 157 2.63 -8.38 8.04
CA PHE A 157 1.98 -7.62 9.10
C PHE A 157 2.03 -8.32 10.47
N HIS A 158 1.94 -9.65 10.52
CA HIS A 158 2.18 -10.41 11.74
C HIS A 158 3.60 -10.18 12.29
N LYS A 159 4.63 -10.22 11.43
CA LYS A 159 6.02 -9.93 11.83
C LYS A 159 6.17 -8.51 12.39
N ILE A 160 5.55 -7.51 11.72
CA ILE A 160 5.57 -6.11 12.17
C ILE A 160 4.97 -5.98 13.56
N VAL A 161 3.78 -6.55 13.78
CA VAL A 161 3.09 -6.49 15.09
C VAL A 161 3.90 -7.20 16.17
N ALA A 162 4.39 -8.42 15.88
CA ALA A 162 5.14 -9.22 16.84
C ALA A 162 6.45 -8.56 17.31
N ASN A 163 7.12 -7.82 16.40
CA ASN A 163 8.41 -7.16 16.68
C ASN A 163 8.25 -5.68 17.09
N SER A 164 7.03 -5.17 17.23
CA SER A 164 6.79 -3.81 17.70
C SER A 164 6.77 -3.73 19.23
N PRO A 165 7.24 -2.65 19.86
CA PRO A 165 7.33 -2.53 21.32
C PRO A 165 5.95 -2.26 21.96
N LEU A 166 5.08 -3.27 21.90
CA LEU A 166 3.72 -3.22 22.46
C LEU A 166 3.77 -3.42 23.96
N GLY A 167 3.88 -2.57 24.81
CA GLY A 167 3.94 -2.84 26.25
C GLY A 167 4.57 -1.72 27.06
N SER A 168 5.06 -0.70 26.38
CA SER A 168 5.80 0.42 26.97
C SER A 168 4.92 1.46 27.69
N GLY A 169 3.62 1.21 27.85
CA GLY A 169 2.66 2.17 28.43
C GLY A 169 2.24 3.31 27.51
N ARG A 170 2.84 3.40 26.32
CA ARG A 170 2.52 4.38 25.28
C ARG A 170 2.11 3.71 23.96
N VAL A 171 1.59 4.49 23.04
CA VAL A 171 1.31 4.06 21.66
C VAL A 171 2.62 3.90 20.90
N ALA A 172 2.90 2.68 20.42
CA ALA A 172 4.03 2.44 19.52
C ALA A 172 3.68 2.90 18.09
N ARG A 173 4.71 3.32 17.32
CA ARG A 173 4.54 3.76 15.93
C ARG A 173 5.48 3.03 15.00
N ALA A 174 4.94 2.48 13.90
CA ALA A 174 5.70 1.84 12.84
C ALA A 174 5.60 2.65 11.54
N LEU A 175 6.73 2.92 10.90
CA LEU A 175 6.79 3.28 9.49
C LEU A 175 6.80 1.99 8.67
N VAL A 176 5.91 1.86 7.68
CA VAL A 176 5.90 0.71 6.77
C VAL A 176 5.80 1.23 5.34
N VAL A 177 6.82 0.98 4.51
CA VAL A 177 6.80 1.42 3.11
C VAL A 177 6.60 0.22 2.20
N SER A 178 5.55 0.27 1.37
CA SER A 178 5.13 -0.81 0.49
C SER A 178 4.59 -0.25 -0.84
N HIS A 179 3.65 -0.93 -1.48
CA HIS A 179 3.24 -0.70 -2.86
C HIS A 179 1.72 -0.54 -3.00
N GLY A 180 1.28 -0.20 -4.21
CA GLY A 180 -0.11 0.14 -4.47
C GLY A 180 -1.09 -1.01 -4.25
N MET A 181 -0.87 -2.17 -4.92
CA MET A 181 -1.75 -3.33 -4.77
C MET A 181 -1.60 -3.98 -3.38
N ALA A 182 -0.39 -3.99 -2.82
CA ALA A 182 -0.14 -4.50 -1.47
C ALA A 182 -0.95 -3.74 -0.42
N ILE A 183 -0.95 -2.41 -0.48
CA ILE A 183 -1.77 -1.56 0.41
C ILE A 183 -3.25 -1.84 0.19
N THR A 184 -3.72 -1.84 -1.06
CA THR A 184 -5.11 -2.14 -1.41
C THR A 184 -5.53 -3.53 -0.90
N GLY A 185 -4.68 -4.55 -1.06
CA GLY A 185 -4.93 -5.91 -0.56
C GLY A 185 -5.12 -5.96 0.95
N ILE A 186 -4.25 -5.31 1.71
CA ILE A 186 -4.39 -5.21 3.18
C ILE A 186 -5.68 -4.48 3.56
N LEU A 187 -5.99 -3.35 2.92
CA LEU A 187 -7.23 -2.62 3.20
C LEU A 187 -8.47 -3.46 2.93
N LYS A 188 -8.50 -4.17 1.80
CA LYS A 188 -9.59 -5.09 1.44
C LYS A 188 -9.73 -6.25 2.41
N SER A 189 -8.63 -6.77 2.95
CA SER A 189 -8.67 -7.85 3.94
C SER A 189 -9.20 -7.40 5.31
N ILE A 190 -8.99 -6.14 5.68
CA ILE A 190 -9.54 -5.56 6.92
C ILE A 190 -11.02 -5.21 6.74
N ASN A 191 -11.35 -4.56 5.64
CA ASN A 191 -12.72 -4.17 5.30
C ASN A 191 -12.90 -4.14 3.77
N PRO A 192 -13.59 -5.11 3.18
CA PRO A 192 -13.80 -5.19 1.72
C PRO A 192 -14.42 -3.94 1.10
N SER A 193 -15.19 -3.17 1.87
CA SER A 193 -15.84 -1.94 1.42
C SER A 193 -15.03 -0.67 1.68
N ALA A 194 -13.84 -0.78 2.28
CA ALA A 194 -13.05 0.39 2.69
C ALA A 194 -12.47 1.19 1.52
N THR A 195 -12.17 0.52 0.42
CA THR A 195 -11.57 1.13 -0.76
C THR A 195 -12.02 0.42 -2.04
N LEU A 196 -11.79 1.05 -3.18
CA LEU A 196 -11.90 0.42 -4.49
C LEU A 196 -10.62 -0.36 -4.80
N TYR A 197 -10.65 -1.23 -5.83
CA TYR A 197 -9.42 -1.78 -6.41
C TYR A 197 -8.69 -0.68 -7.21
N GLN A 198 -8.10 0.21 -6.48
CA GLN A 198 -7.34 1.34 -7.00
C GLN A 198 -6.18 1.63 -6.05
N SER A 199 -4.99 1.77 -6.61
CA SER A 199 -3.80 2.12 -5.82
C SER A 199 -3.93 3.52 -5.22
N VAL A 200 -3.53 3.67 -3.96
CA VAL A 200 -3.35 4.98 -3.34
C VAL A 200 -2.25 5.77 -4.06
N PRO A 201 -2.24 7.12 -4.01
CA PRO A 201 -1.19 7.94 -4.63
C PRO A 201 0.22 7.60 -4.14
N ASN A 202 1.26 7.85 -4.95
CA ASN A 202 2.65 7.72 -4.53
C ASN A 202 2.95 8.61 -3.32
N ALA A 203 3.76 8.13 -2.40
CA ALA A 203 4.12 8.78 -1.13
C ALA A 203 2.91 9.22 -0.26
N SER A 204 1.71 8.65 -0.49
CA SER A 204 0.57 8.85 0.39
C SER A 204 0.65 7.94 1.62
N VAL A 205 0.01 8.37 2.71
CA VAL A 205 -0.03 7.62 3.97
C VAL A 205 -1.40 7.04 4.20
N THR A 206 -1.45 5.75 4.45
CA THR A 206 -2.61 5.05 5.01
C THR A 206 -2.31 4.78 6.48
N GLN A 207 -3.18 5.20 7.37
CA GLN A 207 -3.01 4.98 8.80
C GLN A 207 -3.84 3.78 9.24
N LEU A 208 -3.16 2.80 9.85
CA LEU A 208 -3.79 1.66 10.49
C LEU A 208 -3.52 1.71 12.00
N ARG A 209 -4.41 1.11 12.78
CA ARG A 209 -4.22 0.90 14.21
C ARG A 209 -4.39 -0.57 14.52
N TYR A 210 -3.43 -1.13 15.23
CA TYR A 210 -3.54 -2.47 15.79
C TYR A 210 -3.78 -2.42 17.30
N THR A 211 -4.71 -3.22 17.77
CA THR A 211 -4.92 -3.50 19.20
C THR A 211 -5.12 -5.00 19.40
N LEU A 212 -4.72 -5.54 20.56
CA LEU A 212 -4.93 -6.97 20.89
C LEU A 212 -6.42 -7.37 20.85
N ARG A 213 -7.32 -6.43 21.16
CA ARG A 213 -8.75 -6.70 21.23
C ARG A 213 -9.44 -6.72 19.86
N LYS A 214 -9.00 -5.85 18.93
CA LYS A 214 -9.73 -5.63 17.66
C LYS A 214 -8.93 -6.03 16.42
N GLY A 215 -7.65 -6.38 16.58
CA GLY A 215 -6.76 -6.59 15.45
C GLY A 215 -6.41 -5.28 14.74
N LEU A 216 -6.25 -5.33 13.42
CA LEU A 216 -6.00 -4.17 12.56
C LEU A 216 -7.32 -3.43 12.24
N GLU A 217 -7.30 -2.13 12.41
CA GLU A 217 -8.38 -1.21 12.06
C GLU A 217 -7.85 -0.13 11.11
N ILE A 218 -8.64 0.27 10.12
CA ILE A 218 -8.32 1.38 9.22
C ILE A 218 -8.70 2.69 9.90
N VAL A 219 -7.74 3.60 10.04
CA VAL A 219 -7.95 4.94 10.61
C VAL A 219 -8.14 5.96 9.50
N ASN A 220 -7.27 5.94 8.47
CA ASN A 220 -7.33 6.84 7.33
C ASN A 220 -6.70 6.20 6.10
N ILE A 221 -7.17 6.51 4.89
CA ILE A 221 -6.67 5.97 3.61
C ILE A 221 -6.15 7.12 2.76
N GLY A 222 -4.87 7.05 2.39
CA GLY A 222 -4.24 7.94 1.39
C GLY A 222 -4.36 9.44 1.72
N GLY A 223 -4.57 9.79 2.99
CA GLY A 223 -4.79 11.17 3.42
C GLY A 223 -3.57 12.05 3.21
N ASN A 224 -3.82 13.29 2.78
CA ASN A 224 -2.89 14.38 3.01
C ASN A 224 -2.92 14.69 4.51
N LEU A 225 -1.77 14.67 5.15
CA LEU A 225 -1.59 15.02 6.57
C LEU A 225 -1.81 16.54 6.84
N GLU A 226 -2.57 17.23 5.98
CA GLU A 226 -2.68 18.70 6.01
C GLU A 226 -3.58 19.27 7.12
N GLN A 227 -4.30 18.43 7.85
CA GLN A 227 -5.09 18.91 8.99
C GLN A 227 -4.82 18.06 10.23
N GLY A 228 -4.20 18.67 11.20
CA GLY A 228 -3.79 18.09 12.48
C GLY A 228 -4.93 17.72 13.42
N THR A 229 -5.89 16.98 12.96
CA THR A 229 -6.89 16.30 13.78
C THR A 229 -7.17 14.93 13.16
N LEU A 230 -6.86 13.87 13.90
CA LEU A 230 -7.46 12.57 13.63
C LEU A 230 -8.97 12.79 13.59
N PRO A 231 -9.67 12.43 12.48
CA PRO A 231 -11.13 12.52 12.51
C PRO A 231 -11.62 11.65 13.66
N GLU A 232 -12.45 12.22 14.54
CA GLU A 232 -13.16 11.49 15.58
C GLU A 232 -13.82 10.25 14.95
N PRO A 233 -13.84 9.08 15.62
CA PRO A 233 -14.40 7.83 15.09
C PRO A 233 -15.84 7.96 14.58
N THR A 234 -16.54 9.00 14.99
CA THR A 234 -17.92 9.36 14.61
C THR A 234 -18.08 9.84 13.17
N GLN A 235 -17.05 10.36 12.48
CA GLN A 235 -17.20 10.85 11.10
C GLN A 235 -17.14 9.71 10.07
N VAL A 236 -16.33 8.68 10.30
CA VAL A 236 -16.28 7.49 9.43
C VAL A 236 -17.61 6.71 9.52
N ALA A 237 -18.16 6.59 10.72
CA ALA A 237 -19.48 5.94 10.94
C ALA A 237 -20.65 6.72 10.29
N LYS A 238 -20.58 8.05 10.18
CA LYS A 238 -21.61 8.86 9.51
C LYS A 238 -21.52 8.79 7.98
N ALA A 239 -20.33 8.66 7.40
CA ALA A 239 -20.17 8.46 5.96
C ALA A 239 -20.73 7.09 5.52
N LEU A 240 -20.53 6.04 6.32
CA LEU A 240 -21.05 4.70 6.05
C LEU A 240 -22.58 4.58 6.21
N LYS A 241 -23.22 5.40 7.07
CA LYS A 241 -24.69 5.43 7.19
C LYS A 241 -25.39 6.09 6.00
N LYS A 242 -24.75 7.00 5.26
CA LYS A 242 -25.32 7.64 4.06
C LYS A 242 -25.35 6.73 2.83
N VAL A 243 -24.60 5.65 2.79
CA VAL A 243 -24.56 4.70 1.67
C VAL A 243 -25.64 3.60 1.81
N ARG A 244 -26.30 3.46 2.96
CA ARG A 244 -27.35 2.44 3.20
C ARG A 244 -28.78 2.84 2.81
N LEU A 245 -28.99 4.03 2.22
CA LEU A 245 -30.32 4.52 1.83
C LEU A 245 -30.29 5.08 0.41
N ARG A 246 -30.02 4.21 -0.56
CA ARG A 246 -30.52 4.36 -1.96
C ARG A 246 -30.42 3.01 -2.66
#